data_69ebbe1ce358a55d8447a83ca277bf61
#
_entry.id   69ebbe1ce358a55d8447a83ca277bf61
#
_cell.length_a   1.000
_cell.length_b   1.000
_cell.length_c   1.000
_cell.angle_alpha   90.00
_cell.angle_beta   90.00
_cell.angle_gamma   90.00
#
_symmetry.space_group_name_H-M   'P 1'
#
loop_
_entity.id
_entity.type
_entity.pdbx_description
1 polymer ?
#
loop_
_entity_poly.entity_id
_entity_poly.type
_entity_poly.pdbx_seq_one_letter_code
_entity_poly.pdbx_strand_id
1 'polypeptide(L)'
;SKYKDAIHPKVTDAKYYIDIYPNKRDIYVKADVELINESNEVIDSLHFFNGEGWDTKLSIPNAKPVYKDTTYLYTIYQLSPPLQPGEKITIKLDNKFITKGFENGRGSTMIVKNGTFFNNGNILPTMGYNEGYELSDKNTRKKYDLEPKERTPKLSAELSELHNRNYISNGQSDYINVETVISTIKEQTAIAPGSLIKKWEENGRDYYHYKTDTPSLNFYSFMSADFEIKKRKWNGIDIEVYYDEKHPENVDMMLDAVERSLVYYTENFGPYYHKQCRIIEFPRYASFAQAFPGTMPYSEAIGFIINLEDETENNIVDAVIAHEMGHQWWAHQVIGANMQGGTMMSESFSEYSSLMTIKNITENPMKMRQFTKYNHDRYLRGRSSERLKELPLYKVESQGYIHYGKGSVILYALQDYIGEAKVNLAMKNFLEEYRYKKPPYPTSLDFIRHLEPQVPDSLQYLITDWFKEITLYDNRLKEANYKKLDNGKYEVTLEIESSKIKSDSLGNETK
;
A
#
# COMPACT_ATOMS: atom_id res chain seq x y z
N SER A 1 -19.46 -19.52 -1.93
CA SER A 1 -19.36 -18.75 -3.15
C SER A 1 -20.66 -18.50 -3.93
N LYS A 2 -21.85 -18.74 -3.35
CA LYS A 2 -23.16 -18.51 -4.00
C LYS A 2 -23.32 -17.06 -4.52
N TYR A 3 -22.69 -16.10 -3.87
CA TYR A 3 -22.82 -14.66 -4.17
C TYR A 3 -21.52 -14.04 -4.70
N LYS A 4 -20.59 -14.87 -5.19
CA LYS A 4 -19.28 -14.37 -5.67
C LYS A 4 -19.42 -13.40 -6.84
N ASP A 5 -20.36 -13.68 -7.72
CA ASP A 5 -20.57 -12.92 -8.95
C ASP A 5 -21.75 -11.92 -8.83
N ALA A 6 -22.24 -11.68 -7.60
CA ALA A 6 -23.28 -10.68 -7.38
C ALA A 6 -22.74 -9.27 -7.66
N ILE A 7 -23.49 -8.50 -8.46
CA ILE A 7 -23.15 -7.13 -8.80
C ILE A 7 -23.46 -6.23 -7.61
N HIS A 8 -22.53 -5.34 -7.30
CA HIS A 8 -22.65 -4.36 -6.22
C HIS A 8 -22.38 -2.95 -6.74
N PRO A 9 -23.04 -1.93 -6.17
CA PRO A 9 -22.73 -0.55 -6.51
C PRO A 9 -21.35 -0.15 -5.98
N LYS A 10 -20.76 0.90 -6.55
CA LYS A 10 -19.48 1.46 -6.12
C LYS A 10 -19.67 2.62 -5.17
N VAL A 11 -18.79 2.75 -4.19
CA VAL A 11 -18.70 3.94 -3.33
C VAL A 11 -18.12 5.10 -4.13
N THR A 12 -18.75 6.29 -4.04
CA THR A 12 -18.28 7.54 -4.67
C THR A 12 -17.88 8.59 -3.67
N ASP A 13 -18.57 8.66 -2.54
CA ASP A 13 -18.35 9.66 -1.50
C ASP A 13 -18.59 9.03 -0.12
N ALA A 14 -17.81 9.48 0.87
CA ALA A 14 -18.00 9.06 2.25
C ALA A 14 -17.86 10.25 3.21
N LYS A 15 -18.85 10.42 4.08
CA LYS A 15 -18.82 11.41 5.15
C LYS A 15 -18.91 10.73 6.49
N TYR A 16 -17.94 11.00 7.36
CA TYR A 16 -17.82 10.39 8.67
C TYR A 16 -18.02 11.37 9.81
N TYR A 17 -18.61 10.86 10.89
CA TYR A 17 -18.68 11.49 12.21
C TYR A 17 -18.16 10.46 13.20
N ILE A 18 -16.97 10.72 13.77
CA ILE A 18 -16.22 9.76 14.59
C ILE A 18 -15.95 10.34 15.96
N ASP A 19 -16.34 9.64 17.01
CA ASP A 19 -16.04 10.02 18.39
C ASP A 19 -15.14 8.93 19.03
N ILE A 20 -13.89 9.30 19.33
CA ILE A 20 -12.90 8.42 19.96
C ILE A 20 -12.87 8.67 21.46
N TYR A 21 -12.98 7.61 22.25
CA TYR A 21 -12.89 7.62 23.72
C TYR A 21 -11.70 6.78 24.17
N PRO A 22 -10.46 7.28 24.10
CA PRO A 22 -9.25 6.49 24.30
C PRO A 22 -9.14 5.92 25.71
N ASN A 23 -9.63 6.63 26.73
CA ASN A 23 -9.64 6.16 28.12
C ASN A 23 -10.59 4.98 28.38
N LYS A 24 -11.66 4.84 27.56
CA LYS A 24 -12.59 3.73 27.61
C LYS A 24 -12.29 2.66 26.55
N ARG A 25 -11.44 3.01 25.58
CA ARG A 25 -11.15 2.21 24.37
C ARG A 25 -12.41 1.96 23.53
N ASP A 26 -13.30 2.96 23.49
CA ASP A 26 -14.54 2.93 22.75
C ASP A 26 -14.48 3.86 21.55
N ILE A 27 -15.21 3.53 20.49
CA ILE A 27 -15.39 4.38 19.33
C ILE A 27 -16.83 4.33 18.85
N TYR A 28 -17.35 5.49 18.46
CA TYR A 28 -18.65 5.65 17.81
C TYR A 28 -18.43 6.23 16.42
N VAL A 29 -19.02 5.61 15.43
CA VAL A 29 -18.90 6.00 14.02
C VAL A 29 -20.28 6.15 13.43
N LYS A 30 -20.59 7.33 12.89
CA LYS A 30 -21.68 7.50 11.95
C LYS A 30 -21.10 7.81 10.59
N ALA A 31 -21.70 7.29 9.54
CA ALA A 31 -21.27 7.60 8.19
C ALA A 31 -22.46 7.71 7.24
N ASP A 32 -22.35 8.66 6.29
CA ASP A 32 -23.17 8.72 5.10
C ASP A 32 -22.26 8.30 3.93
N VAL A 33 -22.63 7.19 3.26
CA VAL A 33 -21.84 6.63 2.15
C VAL A 33 -22.70 6.64 0.89
N GLU A 34 -22.28 7.39 -0.12
CA GLU A 34 -22.94 7.42 -1.42
C GLU A 34 -22.44 6.28 -2.29
N LEU A 35 -23.37 5.56 -2.87
CA LEU A 35 -23.13 4.45 -3.79
C LEU A 35 -23.76 4.76 -5.14
N ILE A 36 -23.14 4.30 -6.22
CA ILE A 36 -23.65 4.38 -7.59
C ILE A 36 -23.68 3.00 -8.24
N ASN A 37 -24.73 2.68 -8.98
CA ASN A 37 -24.75 1.54 -9.88
C ASN A 37 -24.08 1.91 -11.21
N GLU A 38 -22.78 1.63 -11.36
CA GLU A 38 -22.04 1.84 -12.61
C GLU A 38 -22.14 0.63 -13.59
N SER A 39 -22.87 -0.42 -13.21
CA SER A 39 -23.09 -1.57 -14.08
C SER A 39 -24.22 -1.30 -15.10
N ASN A 40 -24.35 -2.18 -16.09
CA ASN A 40 -25.44 -2.16 -17.03
C ASN A 40 -26.66 -2.98 -16.55
N GLU A 41 -26.59 -3.53 -15.35
CA GLU A 41 -27.64 -4.39 -14.79
C GLU A 41 -28.30 -3.72 -13.58
N VAL A 42 -29.54 -4.14 -13.32
CA VAL A 42 -30.29 -3.69 -12.16
C VAL A 42 -29.78 -4.38 -10.90
N ILE A 43 -29.57 -3.63 -9.83
CA ILE A 43 -29.17 -4.18 -8.53
C ILE A 43 -30.41 -4.23 -7.61
N ASP A 44 -30.85 -5.43 -7.28
CA ASP A 44 -32.01 -5.67 -6.45
C ASP A 44 -31.67 -5.94 -4.99
N SER A 45 -30.43 -6.25 -4.68
CA SER A 45 -29.99 -6.58 -3.33
C SER A 45 -28.58 -6.06 -3.01
N LEU A 46 -28.38 -5.67 -1.75
CA LEU A 46 -27.10 -5.26 -1.21
C LEU A 46 -26.66 -6.24 -0.12
N HIS A 47 -25.43 -6.65 -0.18
CA HIS A 47 -24.85 -7.67 0.70
C HIS A 47 -23.75 -7.05 1.58
N PHE A 48 -23.76 -7.35 2.88
CA PHE A 48 -22.79 -6.80 3.81
C PHE A 48 -22.26 -7.85 4.78
N PHE A 49 -20.93 -7.85 4.99
CA PHE A 49 -20.28 -8.48 6.14
C PHE A 49 -19.99 -7.43 7.20
N ASN A 50 -20.47 -7.65 8.41
CA ASN A 50 -20.18 -6.79 9.55
C ASN A 50 -18.87 -7.23 10.23
N GLY A 51 -18.13 -6.26 10.80
CA GLY A 51 -16.93 -6.55 11.59
C GLY A 51 -17.30 -7.25 12.92
N GLU A 52 -16.46 -8.18 13.34
CA GLU A 52 -16.60 -8.80 14.65
C GLU A 52 -16.40 -7.77 15.78
N GLY A 53 -17.21 -7.85 16.80
CA GLY A 53 -17.19 -6.92 17.95
C GLY A 53 -17.89 -5.57 17.73
N TRP A 54 -18.38 -5.30 16.52
CA TRP A 54 -19.11 -4.09 16.20
C TRP A 54 -20.63 -4.25 16.38
N ASP A 55 -21.28 -3.25 17.01
CA ASP A 55 -22.74 -3.08 16.99
C ASP A 55 -23.10 -2.20 15.80
N THR A 56 -23.38 -2.84 14.66
CA THR A 56 -23.60 -2.21 13.36
C THR A 56 -25.07 -2.08 13.03
N LYS A 57 -25.51 -0.87 12.73
CA LYS A 57 -26.84 -0.56 12.19
C LYS A 57 -26.70 0.13 10.84
N LEU A 58 -27.24 -0.49 9.80
CA LEU A 58 -27.35 0.09 8.46
C LEU A 58 -28.77 0.55 8.21
N SER A 59 -28.92 1.78 7.74
CA SER A 59 -30.15 2.34 7.22
C SER A 59 -30.00 2.57 5.72
N ILE A 60 -30.74 1.80 4.94
CA ILE A 60 -30.68 1.80 3.49
C ILE A 60 -32.06 2.21 2.98
N PRO A 61 -32.18 3.32 2.21
CA PRO A 61 -33.48 3.72 1.66
C PRO A 61 -34.12 2.62 0.84
N ASN A 62 -35.42 2.44 1.01
CA ASN A 62 -36.22 1.45 0.27
C ASN A 62 -35.71 0.01 0.36
N ALA A 63 -35.02 -0.36 1.44
CA ALA A 63 -34.48 -1.70 1.62
C ALA A 63 -34.97 -2.36 2.90
N LYS A 64 -35.12 -3.69 2.85
CA LYS A 64 -35.44 -4.53 4.00
C LYS A 64 -34.43 -5.68 4.10
N PRO A 65 -33.97 -6.04 5.31
CA PRO A 65 -33.16 -7.25 5.48
C PRO A 65 -34.01 -8.48 5.20
N VAL A 66 -33.57 -9.30 4.26
CA VAL A 66 -34.24 -10.55 3.86
C VAL A 66 -33.48 -11.80 4.30
N TYR A 67 -32.22 -11.65 4.63
CA TYR A 67 -31.39 -12.71 5.18
C TYR A 67 -30.41 -12.12 6.18
N LYS A 68 -30.20 -12.80 7.31
CA LYS A 68 -29.22 -12.43 8.32
C LYS A 68 -28.61 -13.70 8.91
N ASP A 69 -27.29 -13.83 8.73
CA ASP A 69 -26.48 -14.86 9.35
C ASP A 69 -25.69 -14.25 10.52
N THR A 70 -25.94 -14.71 11.72
CA THR A 70 -25.28 -14.21 12.93
C THR A 70 -23.95 -14.90 13.21
N THR A 71 -23.69 -16.06 12.60
CA THR A 71 -22.42 -16.79 12.73
C THR A 71 -21.35 -16.18 11.84
N TYR A 72 -21.72 -15.89 10.59
CA TYR A 72 -20.81 -15.26 9.61
C TYR A 72 -20.97 -13.74 9.53
N LEU A 73 -21.84 -13.14 10.34
CA LEU A 73 -22.10 -11.69 10.38
C LEU A 73 -22.52 -11.11 9.02
N TYR A 74 -23.26 -11.89 8.24
CA TYR A 74 -23.64 -11.57 6.87
C TYR A 74 -25.12 -11.21 6.75
N THR A 75 -25.42 -10.10 6.11
CA THR A 75 -26.78 -9.59 5.93
C THR A 75 -27.05 -9.23 4.48
N ILE A 76 -28.21 -9.65 3.94
CA ILE A 76 -28.69 -9.27 2.61
C ILE A 76 -29.91 -8.36 2.79
N TYR A 77 -29.86 -7.20 2.12
CA TYR A 77 -30.95 -6.24 2.04
C TYR A 77 -31.54 -6.25 0.64
N GLN A 78 -32.85 -6.48 0.52
CA GLN A 78 -33.60 -6.39 -0.73
C GLN A 78 -34.03 -4.95 -0.96
N LEU A 79 -33.74 -4.39 -2.12
CA LEU A 79 -34.17 -3.05 -2.56
C LEU A 79 -35.55 -3.11 -3.23
N SER A 80 -36.41 -2.15 -2.92
CA SER A 80 -37.71 -1.99 -3.56
C SER A 80 -38.10 -0.51 -3.65
N PRO A 81 -37.97 0.13 -4.85
CA PRO A 81 -37.58 -0.45 -6.13
C PRO A 81 -36.08 -0.81 -6.16
N PRO A 82 -35.65 -1.69 -7.10
CA PRO A 82 -34.26 -1.99 -7.37
C PRO A 82 -33.50 -0.77 -7.91
N LEU A 83 -32.18 -0.72 -7.67
CA LEU A 83 -31.29 0.36 -8.11
C LEU A 83 -30.96 0.21 -9.59
N GLN A 84 -31.41 1.14 -10.42
CA GLN A 84 -31.18 1.13 -11.87
C GLN A 84 -29.75 1.51 -12.24
N PRO A 85 -29.25 1.14 -13.44
CA PRO A 85 -27.99 1.64 -13.97
C PRO A 85 -27.92 3.18 -13.92
N GLY A 86 -26.81 3.71 -13.40
CA GLY A 86 -26.58 5.13 -13.20
C GLY A 86 -27.26 5.76 -11.96
N GLU A 87 -28.13 5.05 -11.27
CA GLU A 87 -28.75 5.57 -10.05
C GLU A 87 -27.80 5.55 -8.88
N LYS A 88 -28.03 6.51 -7.96
CA LYS A 88 -27.30 6.66 -6.71
C LYS A 88 -28.19 6.36 -5.50
N ILE A 89 -27.58 5.85 -4.46
CA ILE A 89 -28.23 5.63 -3.15
C ILE A 89 -27.27 6.02 -2.04
N THR A 90 -27.75 6.70 -1.00
CA THR A 90 -26.95 7.00 0.18
C THR A 90 -27.36 6.06 1.33
N ILE A 91 -26.40 5.28 1.79
CA ILE A 91 -26.58 4.43 2.97
C ILE A 91 -26.07 5.17 4.22
N LYS A 92 -26.76 4.96 5.35
CA LYS A 92 -26.34 5.52 6.64
C LYS A 92 -25.88 4.41 7.56
N LEU A 93 -24.74 4.62 8.19
CA LEU A 93 -24.14 3.72 9.17
C LEU A 93 -24.21 4.36 10.56
N ASP A 94 -24.61 3.58 11.56
CA ASP A 94 -24.38 3.85 13.00
C ASP A 94 -23.65 2.62 13.54
N ASN A 95 -22.39 2.76 13.89
CA ASN A 95 -21.49 1.68 14.26
C ASN A 95 -20.79 1.99 15.57
N LYS A 96 -20.69 1.00 16.47
CA LYS A 96 -20.12 1.18 17.79
C LYS A 96 -19.21 0.01 18.13
N PHE A 97 -18.04 0.33 18.60
CA PHE A 97 -17.13 -0.65 19.20
C PHE A 97 -16.92 -0.28 20.66
N ILE A 98 -17.41 -1.15 21.57
CA ILE A 98 -17.38 -0.94 23.02
C ILE A 98 -16.49 -2.01 23.64
N THR A 99 -15.44 -1.59 24.32
CA THR A 99 -14.54 -2.50 25.02
C THR A 99 -15.17 -3.00 26.33
N LYS A 100 -15.37 -4.31 26.43
CA LYS A 100 -16.08 -4.94 27.57
C LYS A 100 -15.14 -5.34 28.74
N GLY A 101 -13.94 -4.77 28.82
CA GLY A 101 -12.98 -5.10 29.87
C GLY A 101 -12.10 -6.30 29.50
N PHE A 102 -11.78 -7.16 30.48
CA PHE A 102 -10.91 -8.32 30.24
C PHE A 102 -11.66 -9.43 29.50
N GLU A 103 -11.09 -9.84 28.38
CA GLU A 103 -11.55 -10.97 27.58
C GLU A 103 -10.43 -12.00 27.43
N ASN A 104 -10.80 -13.29 27.42
CA ASN A 104 -9.87 -14.38 27.16
C ASN A 104 -9.53 -14.41 25.67
N GLY A 105 -8.45 -13.80 25.30
CA GLY A 105 -8.01 -13.71 23.90
C GLY A 105 -7.13 -12.50 23.64
N ARG A 106 -6.85 -12.25 22.36
CA ARG A 106 -6.09 -11.07 21.95
C ARG A 106 -7.03 -9.86 21.89
N GLY A 107 -6.89 -8.93 22.84
CA GLY A 107 -7.64 -7.67 22.81
C GLY A 107 -7.33 -6.82 21.59
N SER A 108 -8.27 -5.96 21.20
CA SER A 108 -8.04 -4.96 20.13
C SER A 108 -7.07 -3.88 20.62
N THR A 109 -6.08 -3.53 19.79
CA THR A 109 -5.17 -2.41 19.99
C THR A 109 -5.53 -1.19 19.14
N MET A 110 -6.65 -1.26 18.44
CA MET A 110 -7.12 -0.19 17.54
C MET A 110 -7.31 1.14 18.28
N ILE A 111 -7.82 1.10 19.52
CA ILE A 111 -8.04 2.29 20.35
C ILE A 111 -7.31 2.08 21.67
N VAL A 112 -6.27 2.86 21.88
CA VAL A 112 -5.47 2.86 23.12
C VAL A 112 -5.10 4.28 23.51
N LYS A 113 -4.90 4.52 24.82
CA LYS A 113 -4.67 5.87 25.33
C LYS A 113 -3.42 6.55 24.74
N ASN A 114 -2.35 5.78 24.53
CA ASN A 114 -1.09 6.29 24.00
C ASN A 114 -1.01 6.37 22.46
N GLY A 115 -2.07 5.96 21.75
CA GLY A 115 -2.12 6.13 20.28
C GLY A 115 -3.17 5.25 19.61
N THR A 116 -4.22 5.87 19.13
CA THR A 116 -5.28 5.22 18.34
C THR A 116 -4.90 5.25 16.87
N PHE A 117 -5.02 4.10 16.20
CA PHE A 117 -4.88 3.96 14.76
C PHE A 117 -5.85 2.91 14.23
N PHE A 118 -6.65 3.30 13.24
CA PHE A 118 -7.49 2.39 12.46
C PHE A 118 -7.73 2.95 11.05
N ASN A 119 -8.11 2.10 10.12
CA ASN A 119 -8.45 2.48 8.76
C ASN A 119 -9.95 2.29 8.48
N ASN A 120 -10.41 2.80 7.33
CA ASN A 120 -11.82 2.71 6.94
C ASN A 120 -12.32 1.26 6.85
N GLY A 121 -11.50 0.30 6.48
CA GLY A 121 -11.86 -1.12 6.47
C GLY A 121 -12.11 -1.72 7.86
N ASN A 122 -11.61 -1.08 8.93
CA ASN A 122 -11.91 -1.51 10.31
C ASN A 122 -13.29 -1.07 10.79
N ILE A 123 -13.82 0.04 10.25
CA ILE A 123 -15.03 0.69 10.76
C ILE A 123 -16.25 0.57 9.85
N LEU A 124 -16.05 0.15 8.60
CA LEU A 124 -17.14 -0.08 7.65
C LEU A 124 -17.42 -1.58 7.47
N PRO A 125 -18.69 -1.97 7.30
CA PRO A 125 -19.02 -3.31 6.82
C PRO A 125 -18.48 -3.49 5.39
N THR A 126 -17.95 -4.67 5.12
CA THR A 126 -17.51 -5.01 3.75
C THR A 126 -18.72 -5.29 2.87
N MET A 127 -18.85 -4.57 1.77
CA MET A 127 -19.92 -4.80 0.79
C MET A 127 -19.51 -5.92 -0.17
N GLY A 128 -20.49 -6.76 -0.53
CA GLY A 128 -20.30 -7.85 -1.48
C GLY A 128 -19.61 -9.09 -0.89
N TYR A 129 -19.14 -9.94 -1.79
CA TYR A 129 -18.45 -11.17 -1.44
C TYR A 129 -16.99 -10.88 -1.05
N ASN A 130 -16.55 -11.42 0.07
CA ASN A 130 -15.17 -11.27 0.53
C ASN A 130 -14.39 -12.59 0.39
N GLU A 131 -13.55 -12.67 -0.62
CA GLU A 131 -12.69 -13.84 -0.88
C GLU A 131 -11.68 -14.12 0.25
N GLY A 132 -11.40 -13.15 1.12
CA GLY A 132 -10.52 -13.32 2.28
C GLY A 132 -11.05 -14.32 3.32
N TYR A 133 -12.36 -14.57 3.34
CA TYR A 133 -12.98 -15.58 4.21
C TYR A 133 -12.97 -16.99 3.63
N GLU A 134 -12.51 -17.18 2.41
CA GLU A 134 -12.35 -18.53 1.86
C GLU A 134 -11.15 -19.25 2.48
N LEU A 135 -11.26 -20.58 2.58
CA LEU A 135 -10.12 -21.41 2.94
C LEU A 135 -8.99 -21.20 1.92
N SER A 136 -7.83 -20.77 2.36
CA SER A 136 -6.66 -20.51 1.51
C SER A 136 -5.54 -21.55 1.66
N ASP A 137 -5.45 -22.23 2.80
CA ASP A 137 -4.44 -23.26 3.04
C ASP A 137 -4.63 -24.46 2.13
N LYS A 138 -3.59 -24.83 1.38
CA LYS A 138 -3.60 -25.91 0.40
C LYS A 138 -4.00 -27.27 0.99
N ASN A 139 -3.49 -27.59 2.18
CA ASN A 139 -3.74 -28.88 2.82
C ASN A 139 -5.17 -28.94 3.37
N THR A 140 -5.65 -27.85 3.95
CA THR A 140 -7.02 -27.74 4.42
C THR A 140 -8.00 -27.84 3.26
N ARG A 141 -7.74 -27.16 2.13
CA ARG A 141 -8.56 -27.28 0.92
C ARG A 141 -8.62 -28.71 0.40
N LYS A 142 -7.46 -29.40 0.31
CA LYS A 142 -7.37 -30.80 -0.08
C LYS A 142 -8.20 -31.73 0.82
N LYS A 143 -8.23 -31.46 2.14
CA LYS A 143 -9.06 -32.23 3.10
C LYS A 143 -10.55 -32.16 2.80
N TYR A 144 -11.00 -31.10 2.13
CA TYR A 144 -12.39 -30.87 1.76
C TYR A 144 -12.64 -31.04 0.25
N ASP A 145 -11.76 -31.71 -0.46
CA ASP A 145 -11.81 -31.95 -1.91
C ASP A 145 -11.99 -30.65 -2.72
N LEU A 146 -11.36 -29.57 -2.26
CA LEU A 146 -11.34 -28.27 -2.94
C LEU A 146 -10.03 -28.09 -3.70
N GLU A 147 -10.12 -27.55 -4.92
CA GLU A 147 -8.96 -27.16 -5.72
C GLU A 147 -8.08 -26.12 -4.97
N PRO A 148 -6.77 -26.09 -5.19
CA PRO A 148 -5.89 -25.05 -4.63
C PRO A 148 -6.43 -23.66 -4.99
N LYS A 149 -6.45 -22.75 -4.01
CA LYS A 149 -6.86 -21.37 -4.24
C LYS A 149 -5.70 -20.60 -4.89
N GLU A 150 -5.96 -19.93 -6.02
CA GLU A 150 -5.03 -18.96 -6.59
C GLU A 150 -4.90 -17.76 -5.65
N ARG A 151 -3.70 -17.21 -5.51
CA ARG A 151 -3.46 -16.02 -4.68
C ARG A 151 -4.08 -14.78 -5.29
N THR A 152 -3.95 -14.65 -6.62
CA THR A 152 -4.38 -13.49 -7.40
C THR A 152 -4.86 -13.97 -8.76
N PRO A 153 -5.88 -13.34 -9.38
CA PRO A 153 -6.30 -13.65 -10.74
C PRO A 153 -5.15 -13.55 -11.73
N LYS A 154 -5.16 -14.41 -12.74
CA LYS A 154 -4.09 -14.46 -13.76
C LYS A 154 -4.05 -13.16 -14.57
N LEU A 155 -2.81 -12.73 -14.88
CA LEU A 155 -2.58 -11.62 -15.79
C LEU A 155 -3.17 -11.94 -17.17
N SER A 156 -3.96 -11.02 -17.73
CA SER A 156 -4.52 -11.06 -19.07
C SER A 156 -4.17 -9.80 -19.84
N ALA A 157 -3.83 -9.96 -21.11
CA ALA A 157 -3.68 -8.85 -22.06
C ALA A 157 -5.03 -8.45 -22.68
N GLU A 158 -6.03 -9.34 -22.64
CA GLU A 158 -7.37 -9.08 -23.13
C GLU A 158 -8.19 -8.39 -22.04
N LEU A 159 -8.86 -7.30 -22.40
CA LEU A 159 -9.74 -6.58 -21.49
C LEU A 159 -10.86 -7.51 -20.98
N SER A 160 -11.08 -7.47 -19.69
CA SER A 160 -12.08 -8.28 -19.00
C SER A 160 -12.62 -7.51 -17.80
N GLU A 161 -13.65 -8.03 -17.13
CA GLU A 161 -14.19 -7.49 -15.88
C GLU A 161 -13.15 -7.34 -14.77
N LEU A 162 -12.05 -8.11 -14.82
CA LEU A 162 -10.95 -7.99 -13.85
C LEU A 162 -10.22 -6.64 -13.99
N HIS A 163 -10.19 -6.04 -15.18
CA HIS A 163 -9.60 -4.70 -15.37
C HIS A 163 -10.47 -3.58 -14.79
N ASN A 164 -11.72 -3.87 -14.44
CA ASN A 164 -12.61 -2.91 -13.79
C ASN A 164 -12.45 -2.89 -12.25
N ARG A 165 -11.58 -3.73 -11.72
CA ARG A 165 -11.34 -3.89 -10.28
C ARG A 165 -9.88 -3.54 -9.98
N ASN A 166 -9.64 -2.51 -9.17
CA ASN A 166 -8.29 -2.27 -8.66
C ASN A 166 -7.96 -3.22 -7.49
N TYR A 167 -6.69 -3.47 -7.26
CA TYR A 167 -6.27 -4.45 -6.26
C TYR A 167 -6.47 -4.01 -4.80
N ILE A 168 -6.72 -2.72 -4.53
CA ILE A 168 -7.00 -2.21 -3.17
C ILE A 168 -8.48 -2.39 -2.83
N SER A 169 -9.40 -1.91 -3.67
CA SER A 169 -10.84 -1.91 -3.38
C SER A 169 -11.60 -3.10 -3.97
N ASN A 170 -10.95 -3.90 -4.79
CA ASN A 170 -11.56 -5.04 -5.50
C ASN A 170 -12.88 -4.68 -6.21
N GLY A 171 -12.95 -3.50 -6.81
CA GLY A 171 -14.12 -3.02 -7.55
C GLY A 171 -15.21 -2.37 -6.70
N GLN A 172 -15.03 -2.24 -5.37
CA GLN A 172 -16.01 -1.59 -4.50
C GLN A 172 -15.98 -0.05 -4.63
N SER A 173 -14.92 0.51 -5.16
CA SER A 173 -14.78 1.95 -5.42
C SER A 173 -13.68 2.21 -6.43
N ASP A 174 -13.76 3.36 -7.06
CA ASP A 174 -12.64 3.99 -7.77
C ASP A 174 -12.00 5.04 -6.84
N TYR A 175 -11.72 6.26 -7.34
CA TYR A 175 -11.31 7.38 -6.49
C TYR A 175 -12.56 8.07 -5.92
N ILE A 176 -12.56 8.37 -4.62
CA ILE A 176 -13.71 8.92 -3.88
C ILE A 176 -13.35 10.22 -3.15
N ASN A 177 -14.35 11.01 -2.81
CA ASN A 177 -14.20 12.12 -1.88
C ASN A 177 -14.48 11.65 -0.44
N VAL A 178 -13.70 12.17 0.51
CA VAL A 178 -13.87 11.87 1.93
C VAL A 178 -13.95 13.16 2.73
N GLU A 179 -14.97 13.26 3.57
CA GLU A 179 -15.14 14.32 4.55
C GLU A 179 -15.31 13.70 5.94
N THR A 180 -14.62 14.23 6.94
CA THR A 180 -14.63 13.65 8.29
C THR A 180 -14.73 14.74 9.34
N VAL A 181 -15.68 14.59 10.26
CA VAL A 181 -15.67 15.26 11.56
C VAL A 181 -15.26 14.21 12.59
N ILE A 182 -14.12 14.41 13.23
CA ILE A 182 -13.57 13.49 14.23
C ILE A 182 -13.34 14.21 15.55
N SER A 183 -13.72 13.56 16.66
CA SER A 183 -13.51 14.11 17.99
C SER A 183 -12.72 13.18 18.90
N THR A 184 -11.98 13.78 19.82
CA THR A 184 -11.23 13.08 20.86
C THR A 184 -11.24 13.87 22.18
N ILE A 185 -10.55 13.40 23.19
CA ILE A 185 -10.35 14.12 24.46
C ILE A 185 -9.41 15.32 24.24
N LYS A 186 -9.47 16.33 25.11
CA LYS A 186 -8.71 17.60 24.98
C LYS A 186 -7.19 17.41 24.94
N GLU A 187 -6.68 16.38 25.59
CA GLU A 187 -5.26 16.09 25.65
C GLU A 187 -4.73 15.44 24.36
N GLN A 188 -5.60 15.18 23.37
CA GLN A 188 -5.22 14.50 22.16
C GLN A 188 -5.57 15.30 20.89
N THR A 189 -4.78 15.12 19.87
CA THR A 189 -5.07 15.57 18.52
C THR A 189 -5.62 14.42 17.69
N ALA A 190 -6.78 14.61 17.04
CA ALA A 190 -7.35 13.64 16.12
C ALA A 190 -7.05 14.03 14.68
N ILE A 191 -6.71 13.02 13.85
CA ILE A 191 -6.28 13.19 12.46
C ILE A 191 -7.14 12.30 11.57
N ALA A 192 -7.56 12.86 10.43
CA ALA A 192 -8.34 12.18 9.39
C ALA A 192 -7.81 12.57 8.00
N PRO A 193 -8.26 11.89 6.92
CA PRO A 193 -7.80 12.17 5.55
C PRO A 193 -8.05 13.63 5.11
N GLY A 194 -7.10 14.17 4.35
CA GLY A 194 -7.22 15.48 3.72
C GLY A 194 -6.76 16.65 4.59
N SER A 195 -7.14 17.86 4.19
CA SER A 195 -6.77 19.10 4.86
C SER A 195 -7.69 19.42 6.02
N LEU A 196 -7.13 19.93 7.11
CA LEU A 196 -7.91 20.44 8.25
C LEU A 196 -8.65 21.72 7.85
N ILE A 197 -9.98 21.68 7.89
CA ILE A 197 -10.86 22.81 7.55
C ILE A 197 -11.17 23.64 8.79
N LYS A 198 -11.43 22.97 9.93
CA LYS A 198 -11.84 23.63 11.16
C LYS A 198 -11.51 22.78 12.38
N LYS A 199 -11.08 23.44 13.47
CA LYS A 199 -11.00 22.88 14.82
C LYS A 199 -11.92 23.68 15.75
N TRP A 200 -12.62 23.00 16.68
CA TRP A 200 -13.42 23.65 17.73
C TRP A 200 -13.50 22.74 18.95
N GLU A 201 -13.87 23.34 20.07
CA GLU A 201 -14.18 22.62 21.31
C GLU A 201 -15.69 22.61 21.54
N GLU A 202 -16.22 21.48 21.95
CA GLU A 202 -17.62 21.31 22.32
C GLU A 202 -17.77 20.18 23.36
N ASN A 203 -18.57 20.42 24.41
CA ASN A 203 -18.85 19.46 25.47
C ASN A 203 -17.58 18.81 26.09
N GLY A 204 -16.50 19.58 26.22
CA GLY A 204 -15.23 19.13 26.80
C GLY A 204 -14.41 18.19 25.92
N ARG A 205 -14.65 18.21 24.64
CA ARG A 205 -13.92 17.43 23.61
C ARG A 205 -13.43 18.36 22.52
N ASP A 206 -12.34 17.98 21.87
CA ASP A 206 -11.82 18.64 20.67
C ASP A 206 -12.36 17.95 19.43
N TYR A 207 -12.88 18.77 18.51
CA TYR A 207 -13.41 18.36 17.21
C TYR A 207 -12.54 18.88 16.08
N TYR A 208 -12.36 18.07 15.06
CA TYR A 208 -11.56 18.35 13.87
C TYR A 208 -12.38 18.02 12.63
N HIS A 209 -12.51 18.96 11.71
CA HIS A 209 -13.16 18.75 10.42
C HIS A 209 -12.12 18.70 9.32
N TYR A 210 -12.03 17.58 8.64
CA TYR A 210 -11.13 17.31 7.53
C TYR A 210 -11.89 17.07 6.24
N LYS A 211 -11.26 17.41 5.11
CA LYS A 211 -11.76 17.09 3.77
C LYS A 211 -10.61 16.83 2.83
N THR A 212 -10.74 15.78 2.00
CA THR A 212 -9.75 15.47 0.98
C THR A 212 -9.65 16.59 -0.07
N ASP A 213 -8.43 16.94 -0.46
CA ASP A 213 -8.17 18.01 -1.43
C ASP A 213 -8.48 17.56 -2.86
N THR A 214 -8.36 16.26 -3.12
CA THR A 214 -8.61 15.59 -4.39
C THR A 214 -9.25 14.23 -4.12
N PRO A 215 -10.02 13.67 -5.06
CA PRO A 215 -10.48 12.29 -4.96
C PRO A 215 -9.31 11.33 -4.73
N SER A 216 -9.48 10.40 -3.81
CA SER A 216 -8.44 9.49 -3.35
C SER A 216 -8.95 8.05 -3.36
N LEU A 217 -8.05 7.07 -3.34
CA LEU A 217 -8.44 5.69 -3.16
C LEU A 217 -9.26 5.54 -1.87
N ASN A 218 -10.24 4.65 -1.87
CA ASN A 218 -11.04 4.31 -0.69
C ASN A 218 -10.22 3.47 0.31
N PHE A 219 -9.09 4.05 0.69
CA PHE A 219 -8.11 3.47 1.60
C PHE A 219 -7.46 4.62 2.37
N TYR A 220 -7.84 4.80 3.63
CA TYR A 220 -7.42 5.92 4.49
C TYR A 220 -7.55 5.57 5.96
N SER A 221 -6.87 6.35 6.80
CA SER A 221 -6.76 6.11 8.24
C SER A 221 -7.27 7.25 9.09
N PHE A 222 -7.54 6.91 10.36
CA PHE A 222 -7.91 7.81 11.43
C PHE A 222 -7.00 7.55 12.62
N MET A 223 -6.50 8.62 13.24
CA MET A 223 -5.55 8.53 14.34
C MET A 223 -5.87 9.52 15.44
N SER A 224 -5.47 9.20 16.66
CA SER A 224 -5.58 10.11 17.81
C SER A 224 -4.55 9.75 18.87
N ALA A 225 -3.74 10.72 19.29
CA ALA A 225 -2.86 10.62 20.45
C ALA A 225 -2.52 12.02 21.01
N ASP A 226 -1.78 12.02 22.10
CA ASP A 226 -1.13 13.21 22.63
C ASP A 226 0.16 13.44 21.84
N PHE A 227 0.07 14.26 20.79
CA PHE A 227 1.15 14.48 19.85
C PHE A 227 1.81 15.83 20.04
N GLU A 228 3.16 15.82 20.07
CA GLU A 228 3.95 16.93 19.62
C GLU A 228 3.93 16.98 18.09
N ILE A 229 4.05 18.19 17.52
CA ILE A 229 3.95 18.39 16.08
C ILE A 229 5.12 19.23 15.60
N LYS A 230 5.95 18.70 14.71
CA LYS A 230 6.97 19.45 13.99
C LYS A 230 6.55 19.64 12.55
N LYS A 231 6.70 20.89 12.05
CA LYS A 231 6.18 21.30 10.74
C LYS A 231 7.26 21.93 9.89
N ARG A 232 7.13 21.72 8.59
CA ARG A 232 7.90 22.39 7.55
C ARG A 232 6.97 22.70 6.37
N LYS A 233 7.34 23.64 5.53
CA LYS A 233 6.61 23.95 4.30
C LYS A 233 7.51 23.82 3.09
N TRP A 234 7.04 23.12 2.07
CA TRP A 234 7.71 22.99 0.79
C TRP A 234 6.72 23.23 -0.36
N ASN A 235 6.99 24.20 -1.24
CA ASN A 235 6.15 24.55 -2.40
C ASN A 235 4.63 24.62 -2.13
N GLY A 236 4.25 25.17 -0.97
CA GLY A 236 2.85 25.28 -0.57
C GLY A 236 2.27 24.03 0.10
N ILE A 237 3.03 22.93 0.18
CA ILE A 237 2.66 21.70 0.88
C ILE A 237 3.12 21.80 2.33
N ASP A 238 2.22 21.54 3.27
CA ASP A 238 2.54 21.45 4.69
C ASP A 238 3.06 20.03 5.00
N ILE A 239 4.34 19.93 5.40
CA ILE A 239 4.97 18.69 5.86
C ILE A 239 4.88 18.69 7.37
N GLU A 240 4.28 17.65 7.95
CA GLU A 240 4.02 17.56 9.38
C GLU A 240 4.45 16.17 9.92
N VAL A 241 5.18 16.16 11.04
CA VAL A 241 5.48 14.94 11.80
C VAL A 241 4.80 15.05 13.16
N TYR A 242 3.93 14.10 13.45
CA TYR A 242 3.21 13.95 14.71
C TYR A 242 3.87 12.83 15.50
N TYR A 243 4.35 13.11 16.71
CA TYR A 243 5.17 12.19 17.48
C TYR A 243 4.94 12.31 19.00
N ASP A 244 5.28 11.27 19.76
CA ASP A 244 5.31 11.33 21.23
C ASP A 244 6.49 12.22 21.67
N GLU A 245 6.27 13.11 22.64
CA GLU A 245 7.31 14.05 23.16
C GLU A 245 8.63 13.36 23.56
N LYS A 246 8.58 12.06 23.85
CA LYS A 246 9.71 11.23 24.27
C LYS A 246 10.52 10.65 23.10
N HIS A 247 10.07 10.85 21.86
CA HIS A 247 10.68 10.25 20.67
C HIS A 247 11.08 11.31 19.61
N PRO A 248 11.83 12.39 20.00
CA PRO A 248 12.16 13.48 19.09
C PRO A 248 13.36 13.20 18.18
N GLU A 249 14.15 12.14 18.45
CA GLU A 249 15.51 11.95 17.92
C GLU A 249 15.55 11.95 16.40
N ASN A 250 14.61 11.26 15.74
CA ASN A 250 14.61 11.09 14.28
C ASN A 250 13.66 12.06 13.54
N VAL A 251 12.97 12.95 14.25
CA VAL A 251 11.91 13.79 13.67
C VAL A 251 12.42 14.74 12.58
N ASP A 252 13.60 15.35 12.78
CA ASP A 252 14.20 16.22 11.76
C ASP A 252 14.58 15.45 10.51
N MET A 253 15.17 14.29 10.68
CA MET A 253 15.50 13.39 9.58
C MET A 253 14.26 12.96 8.79
N MET A 254 13.13 12.71 9.48
CA MET A 254 11.85 12.39 8.84
C MET A 254 11.34 13.54 7.97
N LEU A 255 11.40 14.77 8.47
CA LEU A 255 11.05 15.96 7.69
C LEU A 255 11.93 16.10 6.44
N ASP A 256 13.25 15.89 6.61
CA ASP A 256 14.22 15.93 5.51
C ASP A 256 13.94 14.85 4.46
N ALA A 257 13.62 13.62 4.90
CA ALA A 257 13.31 12.50 4.01
C ALA A 257 12.04 12.74 3.18
N VAL A 258 10.98 13.31 3.79
CA VAL A 258 9.75 13.70 3.07
C VAL A 258 10.05 14.79 2.05
N GLU A 259 10.78 15.83 2.43
CA GLU A 259 11.11 16.94 1.52
C GLU A 259 11.94 16.45 0.34
N ARG A 260 13.00 15.66 0.57
CA ARG A 260 13.82 15.04 -0.49
C ARG A 260 12.97 14.18 -1.45
N SER A 261 12.06 13.41 -0.91
CA SER A 261 11.14 12.57 -1.69
C SER A 261 10.22 13.43 -2.55
N LEU A 262 9.64 14.49 -2.00
CA LEU A 262 8.79 15.45 -2.74
C LEU A 262 9.58 16.10 -3.88
N VAL A 263 10.81 16.55 -3.65
CA VAL A 263 11.68 17.12 -4.68
C VAL A 263 11.89 16.12 -5.80
N TYR A 264 12.45 14.95 -5.49
CA TYR A 264 12.82 13.97 -6.50
C TYR A 264 11.62 13.44 -7.29
N TYR A 265 10.51 13.09 -6.60
CA TYR A 265 9.36 12.50 -7.29
C TYR A 265 8.58 13.52 -8.10
N THR A 266 8.52 14.77 -7.64
CA THR A 266 7.88 15.84 -8.42
C THR A 266 8.64 16.14 -9.70
N GLU A 267 9.97 16.18 -9.64
CA GLU A 267 10.83 16.42 -10.82
C GLU A 267 10.73 15.28 -11.84
N ASN A 268 10.75 14.04 -11.36
CA ASN A 268 10.84 12.87 -12.23
C ASN A 268 9.48 12.30 -12.67
N PHE A 269 8.44 12.39 -11.84
CA PHE A 269 7.15 11.72 -12.08
C PHE A 269 5.97 12.67 -12.19
N GLY A 270 6.14 13.93 -11.75
CA GLY A 270 5.10 14.95 -11.81
C GLY A 270 4.50 15.31 -10.44
N PRO A 271 3.46 16.15 -10.39
CA PRO A 271 3.07 16.85 -9.17
C PRO A 271 2.51 15.93 -8.08
N TYR A 272 2.72 16.36 -6.83
CA TYR A 272 2.01 15.90 -5.66
C TYR A 272 0.67 16.63 -5.54
N TYR A 273 -0.43 15.94 -5.30
CA TYR A 273 -1.78 16.51 -5.41
C TYR A 273 -2.45 16.89 -4.08
N HIS A 274 -1.82 16.57 -2.93
CA HIS A 274 -2.34 16.96 -1.63
C HIS A 274 -1.66 18.25 -1.13
N LYS A 275 -2.36 19.03 -0.30
CA LYS A 275 -1.81 20.25 0.31
C LYS A 275 -1.00 19.99 1.58
N GLN A 276 -1.00 18.76 2.04
CA GLN A 276 -0.33 18.31 3.25
C GLN A 276 0.31 16.93 3.03
N CYS A 277 1.34 16.64 3.81
CA CYS A 277 1.99 15.34 3.90
C CYS A 277 2.34 15.09 5.36
N ARG A 278 1.79 14.02 5.96
CA ARG A 278 1.91 13.75 7.39
C ARG A 278 2.56 12.41 7.65
N ILE A 279 3.57 12.39 8.53
CA ILE A 279 4.02 11.18 9.22
C ILE A 279 3.39 11.22 10.60
N ILE A 280 2.79 10.12 11.05
CA ILE A 280 2.08 10.06 12.33
C ILE A 280 2.50 8.81 13.07
N GLU A 281 3.11 9.01 14.23
CA GLU A 281 3.53 7.93 15.12
C GLU A 281 2.35 7.13 15.64
N PHE A 282 2.50 5.80 15.70
CA PHE A 282 1.64 4.93 16.50
C PHE A 282 2.47 3.94 17.31
N PRO A 283 1.93 3.47 18.47
CA PRO A 283 2.67 2.60 19.36
C PRO A 283 3.05 1.25 18.76
N ARG A 284 4.12 0.65 19.24
CA ARG A 284 4.72 -0.61 18.76
C ARG A 284 3.90 -1.89 19.01
N TYR A 285 2.59 -1.79 19.15
CA TYR A 285 1.73 -2.96 19.06
C TYR A 285 1.73 -3.62 17.66
N ALA A 286 2.24 -2.90 16.67
CA ALA A 286 2.59 -3.39 15.34
C ALA A 286 3.87 -2.68 14.85
N SER A 287 4.58 -3.26 13.88
CA SER A 287 5.87 -2.78 13.38
C SER A 287 5.80 -2.65 11.85
N PHE A 288 5.13 -1.60 11.38
CA PHE A 288 5.01 -1.28 9.95
C PHE A 288 4.85 0.23 9.74
N ALA A 289 5.03 0.69 8.51
CA ALA A 289 4.51 1.93 8.00
C ALA A 289 3.48 1.64 6.91
N GLN A 290 2.60 2.57 6.63
CA GLN A 290 1.57 2.44 5.60
C GLN A 290 1.30 3.79 4.97
N ALA A 291 1.36 3.86 3.65
CA ALA A 291 0.94 5.05 2.93
C ALA A 291 -0.58 5.08 2.73
N PHE A 292 -1.21 6.10 3.27
CA PHE A 292 -2.54 6.56 2.88
C PHE A 292 -2.43 7.90 2.14
N PRO A 293 -3.45 8.38 1.41
CA PRO A 293 -3.38 9.65 0.71
C PRO A 293 -2.96 10.80 1.62
N GLY A 294 -1.76 11.34 1.42
CA GLY A 294 -1.17 12.43 2.19
C GLY A 294 -0.94 12.13 3.68
N THR A 295 -1.03 10.89 4.12
CA THR A 295 -0.98 10.53 5.54
C THR A 295 -0.29 9.17 5.70
N MET A 296 0.76 9.12 6.49
CA MET A 296 1.60 7.93 6.68
C MET A 296 1.69 7.57 8.18
N PRO A 297 0.80 6.71 8.70
CA PRO A 297 1.03 6.08 9.99
C PRO A 297 2.34 5.30 10.00
N TYR A 298 3.14 5.53 11.04
CA TYR A 298 4.48 5.00 11.16
C TYR A 298 4.70 4.47 12.58
N SER A 299 5.03 3.18 12.71
CA SER A 299 5.29 2.60 14.03
C SER A 299 6.49 3.25 14.71
N GLU A 300 6.37 3.54 16.02
CA GLU A 300 7.49 3.98 16.82
C GLU A 300 8.71 3.06 16.68
N ALA A 301 8.47 1.75 16.53
CA ALA A 301 9.51 0.71 16.51
C ALA A 301 10.45 0.76 15.30
N ILE A 302 9.99 1.29 14.16
CA ILE A 302 10.77 1.31 12.91
C ILE A 302 11.21 2.71 12.49
N GLY A 303 10.84 3.73 13.23
CA GLY A 303 11.17 5.11 12.87
C GLY A 303 11.63 5.95 14.04
N PHE A 304 10.78 6.12 15.03
CA PHE A 304 10.96 7.14 16.06
C PHE A 304 12.02 6.76 17.10
N ILE A 305 12.01 5.48 17.55
CA ILE A 305 12.91 5.00 18.63
C ILE A 305 14.09 4.17 18.11
N ILE A 306 14.31 4.10 16.81
CA ILE A 306 15.42 3.35 16.24
C ILE A 306 16.72 4.15 16.40
N ASN A 307 17.80 3.48 16.84
CA ASN A 307 19.13 4.08 16.86
C ASN A 307 19.79 3.97 15.48
N LEU A 308 20.22 5.10 14.92
CA LEU A 308 20.86 5.23 13.62
C LEU A 308 22.34 5.61 13.71
N GLU A 309 22.96 5.51 14.88
CA GLU A 309 24.38 5.88 15.07
C GLU A 309 25.36 4.92 14.36
N ASP A 310 24.93 3.70 14.05
CA ASP A 310 25.77 2.76 13.31
C ASP A 310 25.72 3.06 11.81
N GLU A 311 26.71 3.81 11.34
CA GLU A 311 26.86 4.15 9.93
C GLU A 311 27.11 2.94 9.00
N THR A 312 27.42 1.77 9.56
CA THR A 312 27.59 0.53 8.76
C THR A 312 26.26 -0.11 8.40
N GLU A 313 25.17 0.27 9.05
CA GLU A 313 23.82 -0.18 8.73
C GLU A 313 23.10 0.76 7.75
N ASN A 314 22.05 0.25 7.11
CA ASN A 314 21.19 1.06 6.26
C ASN A 314 20.37 2.03 7.12
N ASN A 315 20.26 3.28 6.68
CA ASN A 315 19.31 4.21 7.25
C ASN A 315 17.87 3.80 6.85
N ILE A 316 17.27 2.97 7.68
CA ILE A 316 15.93 2.43 7.44
C ILE A 316 14.86 3.53 7.54
N VAL A 317 15.07 4.57 8.32
CA VAL A 317 14.11 5.68 8.46
C VAL A 317 13.96 6.41 7.14
N ASP A 318 15.08 6.85 6.53
CA ASP A 318 15.07 7.46 5.20
C ASP A 318 14.46 6.53 4.14
N ALA A 319 14.87 5.25 4.15
CA ALA A 319 14.43 4.29 3.14
C ALA A 319 12.92 4.03 3.19
N VAL A 320 12.37 3.81 4.38
CA VAL A 320 10.94 3.52 4.53
C VAL A 320 10.10 4.78 4.27
N ILE A 321 10.53 5.95 4.74
CA ILE A 321 9.81 7.20 4.43
C ILE A 321 9.78 7.46 2.92
N ALA A 322 10.92 7.32 2.23
CA ALA A 322 10.96 7.48 0.80
C ALA A 322 10.09 6.44 0.07
N HIS A 323 10.03 5.21 0.57
CA HIS A 323 9.13 4.17 0.06
C HIS A 323 7.65 4.56 0.22
N GLU A 324 7.21 4.93 1.41
CA GLU A 324 5.82 5.35 1.67
C GLU A 324 5.46 6.63 0.89
N MET A 325 6.42 7.54 0.72
CA MET A 325 6.26 8.68 -0.17
C MET A 325 6.13 8.26 -1.64
N GLY A 326 6.82 7.21 -2.07
CA GLY A 326 6.67 6.64 -3.41
C GLY A 326 5.24 6.21 -3.71
N HIS A 327 4.54 5.65 -2.72
CA HIS A 327 3.15 5.27 -2.86
C HIS A 327 2.19 6.44 -3.12
N GLN A 328 2.57 7.67 -2.81
CA GLN A 328 1.77 8.84 -3.18
C GLN A 328 1.66 9.03 -4.71
N TRP A 329 2.54 8.39 -5.48
CA TRP A 329 2.48 8.24 -6.94
C TRP A 329 2.06 6.81 -7.32
N TRP A 330 2.77 5.79 -6.82
CA TRP A 330 2.64 4.36 -7.17
C TRP A 330 1.65 3.64 -6.23
N ALA A 331 0.44 3.90 -6.34
CA ALA A 331 -0.83 3.43 -5.80
C ALA A 331 -1.84 4.57 -5.79
N HIS A 332 -1.51 5.74 -5.18
CA HIS A 332 -2.50 6.78 -4.95
C HIS A 332 -2.79 7.65 -6.19
N GLN A 333 -1.88 7.76 -7.14
CA GLN A 333 -2.17 8.41 -8.44
C GLN A 333 -2.42 7.40 -9.56
N VAL A 334 -1.80 6.21 -9.50
CA VAL A 334 -2.05 5.11 -10.44
C VAL A 334 -2.12 3.80 -9.69
N ILE A 335 -3.22 3.09 -9.86
CA ILE A 335 -3.45 1.78 -9.22
C ILE A 335 -3.62 0.70 -10.28
N GLY A 336 -3.02 -0.46 -10.07
CA GLY A 336 -3.14 -1.60 -10.97
C GLY A 336 -4.46 -2.36 -10.85
N ALA A 337 -4.83 -3.05 -11.91
CA ALA A 337 -5.92 -4.01 -11.90
C ALA A 337 -5.66 -5.12 -10.86
N ASN A 338 -6.74 -5.67 -10.28
CA ASN A 338 -6.65 -6.77 -9.30
C ASN A 338 -6.32 -8.10 -9.99
N MET A 339 -5.08 -8.20 -10.48
CA MET A 339 -4.52 -9.40 -11.11
C MET A 339 -3.01 -9.48 -10.89
N GLN A 340 -2.41 -10.60 -11.33
CA GLN A 340 -0.96 -10.79 -11.26
C GLN A 340 -0.22 -9.59 -11.87
N GLY A 341 0.85 -9.15 -11.24
CA GLY A 341 1.64 -7.97 -11.60
C GLY A 341 1.18 -6.66 -10.94
N GLY A 342 0.00 -6.63 -10.31
CA GLY A 342 -0.51 -5.41 -9.67
C GLY A 342 0.42 -4.84 -8.61
N THR A 343 0.98 -5.70 -7.75
CA THR A 343 1.92 -5.27 -6.69
C THR A 343 3.30 -4.86 -7.20
N MET A 344 3.70 -5.24 -8.42
CA MET A 344 4.92 -4.68 -9.03
C MET A 344 4.79 -3.17 -9.22
N MET A 345 3.63 -2.72 -9.73
CA MET A 345 3.41 -1.30 -10.06
C MET A 345 3.28 -0.40 -8.84
N SER A 346 2.99 -0.95 -7.67
CA SER A 346 3.02 -0.19 -6.42
C SER A 346 4.32 -0.40 -5.66
N GLU A 347 4.61 -1.62 -5.24
CA GLU A 347 5.70 -1.90 -4.31
C GLU A 347 7.08 -1.80 -4.95
N SER A 348 7.26 -2.42 -6.14
CA SER A 348 8.58 -2.36 -6.81
C SER A 348 8.90 -0.95 -7.28
N PHE A 349 7.89 -0.17 -7.70
CA PHE A 349 8.10 1.21 -8.12
C PHE A 349 8.39 2.13 -6.93
N SER A 350 7.74 1.93 -5.79
CA SER A 350 8.02 2.68 -4.56
C SER A 350 9.42 2.35 -4.03
N GLU A 351 9.82 1.08 -4.03
CA GLU A 351 11.18 0.67 -3.64
C GLU A 351 12.25 1.25 -4.57
N TYR A 352 12.06 1.19 -5.89
CA TYR A 352 12.98 1.82 -6.83
C TYR A 352 13.06 3.33 -6.60
N SER A 353 11.94 4.00 -6.42
CA SER A 353 11.89 5.44 -6.17
C SER A 353 12.62 5.81 -4.88
N SER A 354 12.46 5.02 -3.81
CA SER A 354 13.22 5.14 -2.56
C SER A 354 14.73 5.01 -2.79
N LEU A 355 15.16 3.98 -3.52
CA LEU A 355 16.59 3.78 -3.84
C LEU A 355 17.17 4.96 -4.62
N MET A 356 16.40 5.54 -5.55
CA MET A 356 16.88 6.71 -6.31
C MET A 356 16.98 7.95 -5.43
N THR A 357 16.03 8.17 -4.53
CA THR A 357 16.10 9.28 -3.55
C THR A 357 17.36 9.17 -2.68
N ILE A 358 17.65 7.95 -2.18
CA ILE A 358 18.85 7.69 -1.37
C ILE A 358 20.14 7.84 -2.21
N LYS A 359 20.14 7.34 -3.44
CA LYS A 359 21.26 7.48 -4.37
C LYS A 359 21.66 8.94 -4.58
N ASN A 360 20.69 9.85 -4.69
CA ASN A 360 20.94 11.27 -4.94
C ASN A 360 21.55 12.03 -3.74
N ILE A 361 21.43 11.49 -2.54
CA ILE A 361 22.05 12.08 -1.34
C ILE A 361 23.31 11.35 -0.87
N THR A 362 23.64 10.24 -1.53
CA THR A 362 24.74 9.36 -1.12
C THR A 362 25.90 9.48 -2.09
N GLU A 363 27.00 10.10 -1.68
CA GLU A 363 28.27 10.16 -2.45
C GLU A 363 29.02 8.82 -2.45
N ASN A 364 28.71 7.94 -1.51
CA ASN A 364 29.41 6.67 -1.34
C ASN A 364 28.67 5.49 -2.01
N PRO A 365 29.20 4.95 -3.12
CA PRO A 365 28.60 3.82 -3.83
C PRO A 365 28.43 2.56 -2.95
N MET A 366 29.23 2.42 -1.89
CA MET A 366 29.14 1.29 -0.97
C MET A 366 27.82 1.31 -0.16
N LYS A 367 27.27 2.49 0.13
CA LYS A 367 25.94 2.61 0.77
C LYS A 367 24.85 2.03 -0.14
N MET A 368 24.88 2.33 -1.44
CA MET A 368 23.92 1.75 -2.39
C MET A 368 24.07 0.23 -2.51
N ARG A 369 25.30 -0.29 -2.41
CA ARG A 369 25.54 -1.75 -2.35
C ARG A 369 24.91 -2.39 -1.11
N GLN A 370 24.91 -1.74 0.03
CA GLN A 370 24.25 -2.26 1.24
C GLN A 370 22.73 -2.40 1.04
N PHE A 371 22.06 -1.37 0.50
CA PHE A 371 20.64 -1.42 0.20
C PHE A 371 20.29 -2.48 -0.84
N THR A 372 21.02 -2.51 -1.97
CA THR A 372 20.77 -3.52 -3.02
C THR A 372 21.08 -4.93 -2.54
N LYS A 373 22.12 -5.12 -1.71
CA LYS A 373 22.44 -6.41 -1.09
C LYS A 373 21.31 -6.87 -0.16
N TYR A 374 20.78 -5.98 0.68
CA TYR A 374 19.66 -6.31 1.57
C TYR A 374 18.46 -6.84 0.78
N ASN A 375 18.08 -6.15 -0.29
CA ASN A 375 16.97 -6.55 -1.15
C ASN A 375 17.25 -7.84 -1.93
N HIS A 376 18.46 -8.03 -2.39
CA HIS A 376 18.90 -9.27 -3.04
C HIS A 376 18.86 -10.47 -2.08
N ASP A 377 19.38 -10.30 -0.86
CA ASP A 377 19.31 -11.34 0.18
C ASP A 377 17.88 -11.65 0.59
N ARG A 378 17.00 -10.65 0.63
CA ARG A 378 15.55 -10.81 0.86
C ARG A 378 14.92 -11.67 -0.21
N TYR A 379 15.26 -11.44 -1.48
CA TYR A 379 14.80 -12.26 -2.60
C TYR A 379 15.25 -13.71 -2.47
N LEU A 380 16.54 -13.97 -2.28
CA LEU A 380 17.09 -15.33 -2.20
C LEU A 380 16.53 -16.11 -1.01
N ARG A 381 16.43 -15.48 0.16
CA ARG A 381 15.82 -16.11 1.35
C ARG A 381 14.35 -16.41 1.15
N GLY A 382 13.60 -15.46 0.58
CA GLY A 382 12.17 -15.65 0.30
C GLY A 382 11.92 -16.74 -0.73
N ARG A 383 12.73 -16.79 -1.80
CA ARG A 383 12.68 -17.82 -2.83
C ARG A 383 12.90 -19.23 -2.23
N SER A 384 13.87 -19.37 -1.34
CA SER A 384 14.17 -20.66 -0.70
C SER A 384 13.06 -21.18 0.22
N SER A 385 12.13 -20.31 0.64
CA SER A 385 11.00 -20.64 1.52
C SER A 385 9.64 -20.64 0.80
N GLU A 386 9.61 -20.43 -0.51
CA GLU A 386 8.36 -20.44 -1.30
C GLU A 386 7.68 -21.83 -1.26
N ARG A 387 6.39 -21.83 -0.91
CA ARG A 387 5.63 -23.08 -0.69
C ARG A 387 4.73 -23.48 -1.86
N LEU A 388 4.42 -22.52 -2.75
CA LEU A 388 3.52 -22.78 -3.88
C LEU A 388 4.27 -22.70 -5.19
N LYS A 389 4.60 -21.51 -5.64
CA LYS A 389 5.32 -21.25 -6.88
C LYS A 389 5.95 -19.88 -6.85
N GLU A 390 7.13 -19.72 -7.38
CA GLU A 390 7.69 -18.43 -7.76
C GLU A 390 7.11 -18.02 -9.11
N LEU A 391 6.87 -16.71 -9.27
CA LEU A 391 6.43 -16.14 -10.54
C LEU A 391 7.45 -15.11 -11.03
N PRO A 392 7.57 -14.90 -12.36
CA PRO A 392 8.31 -13.79 -12.90
C PRO A 392 7.77 -12.46 -12.38
N LEU A 393 8.59 -11.41 -12.35
CA LEU A 393 8.23 -10.13 -11.75
C LEU A 393 6.94 -9.55 -12.32
N TYR A 394 6.74 -9.59 -13.63
CA TYR A 394 5.54 -9.02 -14.27
C TYR A 394 4.24 -9.78 -13.94
N LYS A 395 4.34 -10.96 -13.33
CA LYS A 395 3.22 -11.77 -12.83
C LYS A 395 3.23 -11.93 -11.31
N VAL A 396 4.02 -11.12 -10.60
CA VAL A 396 4.07 -11.22 -9.14
C VAL A 396 2.67 -11.09 -8.53
N GLU A 397 2.43 -11.92 -7.54
CA GLU A 397 1.24 -11.85 -6.69
C GLU A 397 1.57 -11.01 -5.44
N SER A 398 1.10 -11.35 -4.27
CA SER A 398 1.44 -10.67 -3.01
C SER A 398 2.73 -11.19 -2.36
N GLN A 399 3.73 -11.57 -3.17
CA GLN A 399 4.98 -12.19 -2.70
C GLN A 399 6.04 -11.11 -2.42
N GLY A 400 6.17 -10.70 -1.15
CA GLY A 400 7.06 -9.61 -0.74
C GLY A 400 8.52 -9.78 -1.17
N TYR A 401 9.05 -11.01 -1.20
CA TYR A 401 10.41 -11.26 -1.65
C TYR A 401 10.61 -10.97 -3.16
N ILE A 402 9.53 -11.04 -3.96
CA ILE A 402 9.58 -10.72 -5.39
C ILE A 402 9.42 -9.21 -5.58
N HIS A 403 8.28 -8.62 -5.16
CA HIS A 403 8.00 -7.23 -5.49
C HIS A 403 8.93 -6.24 -4.75
N TYR A 404 9.27 -6.45 -3.49
CA TYR A 404 10.28 -5.63 -2.79
C TYR A 404 11.70 -6.05 -3.18
N GLY A 405 12.06 -7.32 -2.97
CA GLY A 405 13.43 -7.80 -3.12
C GLY A 405 13.90 -7.80 -4.58
N LYS A 406 13.30 -8.65 -5.43
CA LYS A 406 13.68 -8.76 -6.83
C LYS A 406 13.35 -7.51 -7.63
N GLY A 407 12.15 -6.93 -7.42
CA GLY A 407 11.67 -5.80 -8.21
C GLY A 407 12.55 -4.56 -8.09
N SER A 408 12.97 -4.19 -6.87
CA SER A 408 13.87 -3.05 -6.66
C SER A 408 15.25 -3.28 -7.28
N VAL A 409 15.81 -4.48 -7.12
CA VAL A 409 17.14 -4.82 -7.67
C VAL A 409 17.13 -4.78 -9.20
N ILE A 410 16.04 -5.30 -9.82
CA ILE A 410 15.88 -5.27 -11.28
C ILE A 410 15.81 -3.83 -11.81
N LEU A 411 14.96 -3.00 -11.22
CA LEU A 411 14.81 -1.61 -11.66
C LEU A 411 16.09 -0.80 -11.41
N TYR A 412 16.76 -1.05 -10.27
CA TYR A 412 18.06 -0.44 -9.99
C TYR A 412 19.14 -0.87 -11.00
N ALA A 413 19.21 -2.16 -11.31
CA ALA A 413 20.15 -2.64 -12.33
C ALA A 413 19.81 -2.06 -13.71
N LEU A 414 18.53 -1.98 -14.06
CA LEU A 414 18.11 -1.42 -15.34
C LEU A 414 18.54 0.04 -15.50
N GLN A 415 18.40 0.88 -14.46
CA GLN A 415 18.87 2.26 -14.51
C GLN A 415 20.40 2.34 -14.68
N ASP A 416 21.14 1.36 -14.22
CA ASP A 416 22.59 1.29 -14.39
C ASP A 416 22.97 0.95 -15.84
N TYR A 417 22.18 0.11 -16.51
CA TYR A 417 22.41 -0.29 -17.92
C TYR A 417 21.93 0.75 -18.94
N ILE A 418 20.75 1.36 -18.74
CA ILE A 418 20.14 2.25 -19.74
C ILE A 418 20.13 3.73 -19.33
N GLY A 419 20.48 4.02 -18.09
CA GLY A 419 20.42 5.35 -17.48
C GLY A 419 19.11 5.61 -16.72
N GLU A 420 19.23 6.27 -15.56
CA GLU A 420 18.10 6.61 -14.66
C GLU A 420 17.01 7.41 -15.39
N ALA A 421 17.40 8.39 -16.21
CA ALA A 421 16.45 9.22 -16.93
C ALA A 421 15.51 8.43 -17.84
N LYS A 422 15.97 7.34 -18.45
CA LYS A 422 15.13 6.50 -19.32
C LYS A 422 14.15 5.64 -18.52
N VAL A 423 14.58 5.08 -17.39
CA VAL A 423 13.67 4.34 -16.48
C VAL A 423 12.62 5.28 -15.93
N ASN A 424 13.02 6.45 -15.44
CA ASN A 424 12.10 7.47 -14.92
C ASN A 424 11.13 7.96 -16.00
N LEU A 425 11.57 8.11 -17.25
CA LEU A 425 10.71 8.47 -18.37
C LEU A 425 9.65 7.40 -18.67
N ALA A 426 10.02 6.11 -18.65
CA ALA A 426 9.04 5.02 -18.78
C ALA A 426 7.99 5.05 -17.68
N MET A 427 8.42 5.23 -16.44
CA MET A 427 7.54 5.33 -15.28
C MET A 427 6.63 6.57 -15.35
N LYS A 428 7.18 7.72 -15.74
CA LYS A 428 6.44 8.97 -15.93
C LYS A 428 5.37 8.83 -17.02
N ASN A 429 5.71 8.30 -18.18
CA ASN A 429 4.78 8.10 -19.28
C ASN A 429 3.63 7.15 -18.89
N PHE A 430 3.95 6.07 -18.17
CA PHE A 430 2.96 5.17 -17.61
C PHE A 430 2.01 5.91 -16.63
N LEU A 431 2.58 6.70 -15.72
CA LEU A 431 1.80 7.48 -14.77
C LEU A 431 0.90 8.52 -15.47
N GLU A 432 1.42 9.24 -16.47
CA GLU A 432 0.65 10.26 -17.23
C GLU A 432 -0.52 9.62 -17.99
N GLU A 433 -0.35 8.41 -18.51
CA GLU A 433 -1.43 7.70 -19.18
C GLU A 433 -2.55 7.27 -18.22
N TYR A 434 -2.22 6.88 -16.97
CA TYR A 434 -3.20 6.23 -16.08
C TYR A 434 -3.53 7.01 -14.80
N ARG A 435 -2.92 8.18 -14.58
CA ARG A 435 -3.13 8.99 -13.37
C ARG A 435 -4.60 9.34 -13.16
N TYR A 436 -5.13 8.95 -11.99
CA TYR A 436 -6.51 9.19 -11.56
C TYR A 436 -7.59 8.74 -12.57
N LYS A 437 -7.26 7.83 -13.47
CA LYS A 437 -8.24 7.31 -14.42
C LYS A 437 -9.17 6.30 -13.78
N LYS A 438 -10.39 6.31 -14.29
CA LYS A 438 -11.38 5.25 -14.05
C LYS A 438 -10.99 3.99 -14.81
N PRO A 439 -11.62 2.82 -14.48
CA PRO A 439 -11.40 1.60 -15.25
C PRO A 439 -11.52 1.78 -16.78
N PRO A 440 -10.81 0.99 -17.57
CA PRO A 440 -10.00 -0.17 -17.17
C PRO A 440 -8.68 0.21 -16.53
N TYR A 441 -8.35 -0.44 -15.39
CA TYR A 441 -7.09 -0.23 -14.69
C TYR A 441 -5.92 -0.89 -15.42
N PRO A 442 -4.71 -0.29 -15.37
CA PRO A 442 -3.53 -0.82 -16.02
C PRO A 442 -3.04 -2.12 -15.39
N THR A 443 -2.28 -2.85 -16.17
CA THR A 443 -1.55 -4.06 -15.78
C THR A 443 -0.05 -3.85 -15.88
N SER A 444 0.73 -4.81 -15.41
CA SER A 444 2.18 -4.81 -15.61
C SER A 444 2.60 -4.81 -17.09
N LEU A 445 1.75 -5.31 -18.00
CA LEU A 445 2.00 -5.27 -19.45
C LEU A 445 1.98 -3.84 -19.99
N ASP A 446 1.11 -2.98 -19.44
CA ASP A 446 1.06 -1.58 -19.82
C ASP A 446 2.35 -0.85 -19.44
N PHE A 447 2.90 -1.14 -18.26
CA PHE A 447 4.21 -0.60 -17.90
C PHE A 447 5.32 -1.11 -18.84
N ILE A 448 5.35 -2.42 -19.15
CA ILE A 448 6.34 -2.99 -20.07
C ILE A 448 6.25 -2.30 -21.45
N ARG A 449 5.05 -2.01 -21.94
CA ARG A 449 4.83 -1.25 -23.18
C ARG A 449 5.47 0.15 -23.15
N HIS A 450 5.48 0.82 -22.00
CA HIS A 450 6.17 2.10 -21.82
C HIS A 450 7.69 1.96 -21.64
N LEU A 451 8.14 0.83 -21.10
CA LEU A 451 9.56 0.55 -20.87
C LEU A 451 10.28 0.13 -22.15
N GLU A 452 9.71 -0.73 -22.96
CA GLU A 452 10.32 -1.28 -24.18
C GLU A 452 10.95 -0.21 -25.09
N PRO A 453 10.29 0.92 -25.40
CA PRO A 453 10.88 1.97 -26.25
C PRO A 453 12.09 2.70 -25.62
N GLN A 454 12.27 2.61 -24.31
CA GLN A 454 13.39 3.25 -23.61
C GLN A 454 14.64 2.37 -23.56
N VAL A 455 14.50 1.08 -23.82
CA VAL A 455 15.61 0.11 -23.77
C VAL A 455 16.21 -0.05 -25.16
N PRO A 456 17.54 0.17 -25.33
CA PRO A 456 18.21 -0.05 -26.62
C PRO A 456 18.01 -1.48 -27.16
N ASP A 457 17.98 -1.64 -28.49
CA ASP A 457 17.77 -2.95 -29.13
C ASP A 457 18.72 -4.04 -28.63
N SER A 458 20.00 -3.69 -28.41
CA SER A 458 21.03 -4.59 -27.88
C SER A 458 20.76 -5.07 -26.44
N LEU A 459 19.88 -4.41 -25.70
CA LEU A 459 19.55 -4.70 -24.30
C LEU A 459 18.10 -5.17 -24.11
N GLN A 460 17.31 -5.32 -25.19
CA GLN A 460 15.92 -5.77 -25.12
C GLN A 460 15.77 -7.14 -24.42
N TYR A 461 16.76 -8.00 -24.50
CA TYR A 461 16.77 -9.28 -23.80
C TYR A 461 16.66 -9.14 -22.28
N LEU A 462 17.05 -7.99 -21.68
CA LEU A 462 16.90 -7.73 -20.25
C LEU A 462 15.44 -7.68 -19.81
N ILE A 463 14.54 -7.21 -20.68
CA ILE A 463 13.11 -7.20 -20.37
C ILE A 463 12.60 -8.64 -20.23
N THR A 464 13.01 -9.52 -21.12
CA THR A 464 12.68 -10.95 -21.04
C THR A 464 13.27 -11.59 -19.80
N ASP A 465 14.59 -11.46 -19.61
CA ASP A 465 15.33 -12.10 -18.53
C ASP A 465 14.88 -11.65 -17.13
N TRP A 466 14.58 -10.36 -16.96
CA TRP A 466 14.37 -9.78 -15.65
C TRP A 466 12.91 -9.63 -15.27
N PHE A 467 12.04 -9.32 -16.24
CA PHE A 467 10.60 -9.14 -15.97
C PHE A 467 9.78 -10.36 -16.33
N LYS A 468 10.05 -11.02 -17.49
CA LYS A 468 9.18 -12.06 -18.05
C LYS A 468 9.60 -13.47 -17.67
N GLU A 469 10.82 -13.67 -17.16
CA GLU A 469 11.36 -14.96 -16.74
C GLU A 469 11.96 -14.93 -15.33
N ILE A 470 12.23 -16.11 -14.78
CA ILE A 470 12.96 -16.27 -13.52
C ILE A 470 14.41 -16.56 -13.88
N THR A 471 15.22 -15.51 -13.90
CA THR A 471 16.64 -15.58 -14.23
C THR A 471 17.50 -15.36 -13.00
N LEU A 472 18.48 -16.24 -12.81
CA LEU A 472 19.47 -16.20 -11.75
C LEU A 472 20.87 -16.16 -12.36
N TYR A 473 21.86 -15.73 -11.57
CA TYR A 473 23.26 -15.72 -11.95
C TYR A 473 24.07 -16.46 -10.89
N ASP A 474 24.79 -17.51 -11.30
CA ASP A 474 25.75 -18.23 -10.46
C ASP A 474 27.13 -17.64 -10.73
N ASN A 475 27.57 -16.76 -9.84
CA ASN A 475 28.84 -16.07 -9.93
C ASN A 475 29.81 -16.66 -8.91
N ARG A 476 30.94 -17.21 -9.39
CA ARG A 476 31.94 -17.86 -8.55
C ARG A 476 33.32 -17.24 -8.76
N LEU A 477 33.95 -16.82 -7.67
CA LEU A 477 35.35 -16.46 -7.67
C LEU A 477 36.17 -17.76 -7.71
N LYS A 478 36.90 -17.98 -8.81
CA LYS A 478 37.79 -19.15 -8.98
C LYS A 478 39.14 -18.89 -8.36
N GLU A 479 39.71 -17.73 -8.66
CA GLU A 479 41.04 -17.32 -8.19
C GLU A 479 41.07 -15.83 -7.90
N ALA A 480 41.81 -15.44 -6.87
CA ALA A 480 42.08 -14.05 -6.52
C ALA A 480 43.55 -13.91 -6.15
N ASN A 481 44.29 -13.10 -6.92
CA ASN A 481 45.67 -12.79 -6.68
C ASN A 481 45.88 -11.30 -6.49
N TYR A 482 46.90 -10.90 -5.76
CA TYR A 482 47.30 -9.48 -5.67
C TYR A 482 48.80 -9.30 -5.72
N LYS A 483 49.20 -8.15 -6.26
CA LYS A 483 50.60 -7.69 -6.31
C LYS A 483 50.66 -6.26 -5.76
N LYS A 484 51.57 -6.05 -4.80
CA LYS A 484 51.86 -4.68 -4.30
C LYS A 484 52.67 -3.93 -5.36
N LEU A 485 52.25 -2.71 -5.70
CA LEU A 485 52.90 -1.82 -6.60
C LEU A 485 53.82 -0.86 -5.86
N ASP A 486 54.81 -0.26 -6.57
CA ASP A 486 55.79 0.67 -5.99
C ASP A 486 55.16 1.95 -5.43
N ASN A 487 53.96 2.33 -5.90
CA ASN A 487 53.19 3.49 -5.41
C ASN A 487 52.37 3.20 -4.18
N GLY A 488 52.56 2.02 -3.53
CA GLY A 488 51.85 1.59 -2.34
C GLY A 488 50.40 1.04 -2.57
N LYS A 489 49.92 1.05 -3.81
CA LYS A 489 48.67 0.43 -4.23
C LYS A 489 48.84 -1.07 -4.48
N TYR A 490 47.74 -1.75 -4.67
CA TYR A 490 47.69 -3.16 -5.02
C TYR A 490 47.03 -3.35 -6.39
N GLU A 491 47.64 -4.14 -7.25
CA GLU A 491 46.99 -4.70 -8.42
C GLU A 491 46.30 -6.01 -8.01
N VAL A 492 44.99 -6.13 -8.26
CA VAL A 492 44.20 -7.31 -7.90
C VAL A 492 43.73 -7.95 -9.21
N THR A 493 44.02 -9.23 -9.36
CA THR A 493 43.54 -10.05 -10.49
C THR A 493 42.55 -11.04 -9.98
N LEU A 494 41.34 -11.06 -10.57
CA LEU A 494 40.24 -11.96 -10.22
C LEU A 494 39.89 -12.83 -11.43
N GLU A 495 39.78 -14.14 -11.23
CA GLU A 495 39.19 -15.05 -12.19
C GLU A 495 37.77 -15.39 -11.70
N ILE A 496 36.75 -14.99 -12.48
CA ILE A 496 35.34 -15.12 -12.15
C ILE A 496 34.67 -15.99 -13.20
N GLU A 497 34.01 -17.05 -12.75
CA GLU A 497 33.08 -17.84 -13.57
C GLU A 497 31.65 -17.35 -13.30
N SER A 498 30.93 -17.00 -14.36
CA SER A 498 29.52 -16.57 -14.26
C SER A 498 28.66 -17.42 -15.20
N SER A 499 27.56 -17.95 -14.68
CA SER A 499 26.58 -18.70 -15.47
C SER A 499 25.19 -18.10 -15.28
N LYS A 500 24.48 -17.86 -16.40
CA LYS A 500 23.08 -17.50 -16.39
C LYS A 500 22.24 -18.77 -16.26
N ILE A 501 21.30 -18.77 -15.31
CA ILE A 501 20.42 -19.89 -14.99
C ILE A 501 18.98 -19.45 -15.20
N LYS A 502 18.19 -20.24 -15.91
CA LYS A 502 16.73 -20.08 -16.00
C LYS A 502 16.08 -21.03 -15.00
N SER A 503 15.06 -20.54 -14.31
CA SER A 503 14.28 -21.35 -13.39
C SER A 503 12.80 -21.35 -13.80
N ASP A 504 12.15 -22.48 -13.62
CA ASP A 504 10.69 -22.52 -13.70
C ASP A 504 10.05 -22.07 -12.37
N SER A 505 8.73 -22.02 -12.33
CA SER A 505 7.97 -21.61 -11.14
C SER A 505 8.07 -22.57 -9.96
N LEU A 506 8.54 -23.77 -10.17
CA LEU A 506 8.74 -24.82 -9.15
C LEU A 506 10.18 -24.91 -8.68
N GLY A 507 11.08 -24.09 -9.23
CA GLY A 507 12.48 -24.05 -8.86
C GLY A 507 13.38 -25.03 -9.63
N ASN A 508 12.90 -25.67 -10.71
CA ASN A 508 13.76 -26.45 -11.56
C ASN A 508 14.63 -25.54 -12.41
N GLU A 509 15.94 -25.74 -12.39
CA GLU A 509 16.94 -24.86 -12.99
C GLU A 509 17.57 -25.50 -14.24
N THR A 510 17.78 -24.64 -15.26
CA THR A 510 18.51 -24.98 -16.50
C THR A 510 19.55 -23.91 -16.79
N LYS A 511 20.76 -24.34 -17.18
CA LYS A 511 21.87 -23.46 -17.58
C LYS A 511 21.79 -23.13 -19.07
#